data_e6d7893528e488489fc00ecc1bcc99a7
#
_entry.id   e6d7893528e488489fc00ecc1bcc99a7
#
_cell.length_a   1.000
_cell.length_b   1.000
_cell.length_c   1.000
_cell.angle_alpha   90.00
_cell.angle_beta   90.00
_cell.angle_gamma   90.00
#
_symmetry.space_group_name_H-M   'P 1'
#
loop_
_entity.id
_entity.type
_entity.pdbx_description
1 polymer ?
#
loop_
_entity_poly.entity_id
_entity_poly.type
_entity_poly.pdbx_seq_one_letter_code
_entity_poly.pdbx_strand_id
1 'polypeptide(L)'
;DLSKVFLRLDLYRAFLEGYLDACGHALTENEISVLPLGAKIITIELGMRFLKDYLDGDVYFKIDRPTQNLDRCRAQLRLAADMEAQWPQMQQILLKTAGSRCRT
;
A
#
# COMPACT_ATOMS: atom_id res chain seq x y z
N ASP A 1 8.01 15.74 -5.46
CA ASP A 1 6.78 16.52 -5.46
C ASP A 1 5.61 15.68 -4.95
N LEU A 2 5.09 16.04 -3.79
CA LEU A 2 4.01 15.28 -3.14
C LEU A 2 2.69 15.34 -3.89
N SER A 3 2.49 16.35 -4.73
CA SER A 3 1.26 16.46 -5.52
C SER A 3 1.09 15.32 -6.51
N LYS A 4 2.18 14.62 -6.83
CA LYS A 4 2.16 13.48 -7.76
C LYS A 4 2.03 12.15 -7.05
N VAL A 5 2.01 12.15 -5.71
CA VAL A 5 1.88 10.92 -4.93
C VAL A 5 0.41 10.66 -4.65
N PHE A 6 -0.12 9.62 -5.27
CA PHE A 6 -1.52 9.22 -5.07
C PHE A 6 -1.68 7.74 -5.35
N LEU A 7 -2.76 7.18 -4.81
CA LEU A 7 -3.09 5.79 -5.06
C LEU A 7 -3.63 5.64 -6.48
N ARG A 8 -3.02 4.75 -7.25
CA ARG A 8 -3.46 4.38 -8.59
C ARG A 8 -4.40 3.19 -8.49
N LEU A 9 -5.69 3.42 -8.67
CA LEU A 9 -6.68 2.35 -8.56
C LEU A 9 -6.52 1.28 -9.65
N ASP A 10 -6.03 1.66 -10.83
CA ASP A 10 -5.75 0.69 -11.89
C ASP A 10 -4.63 -0.27 -11.52
N LEU A 11 -3.56 0.23 -10.87
CA LEU A 11 -2.47 -0.61 -10.41
C LEU A 11 -2.90 -1.47 -9.21
N TYR A 12 -3.70 -0.91 -8.34
CA TYR A 12 -4.27 -1.66 -7.21
C TYR A 12 -5.11 -2.83 -7.70
N ARG A 13 -5.97 -2.60 -8.69
CA ARG A 13 -6.78 -3.66 -9.30
C ARG A 13 -5.90 -4.74 -9.93
N ALA A 14 -4.88 -4.33 -10.69
CA ALA A 14 -3.97 -5.28 -11.33
C ALA A 14 -3.24 -6.13 -10.29
N PHE A 15 -2.80 -5.51 -9.19
CA PHE A 15 -2.17 -6.22 -8.08
C PHE A 15 -3.12 -7.25 -7.47
N LEU A 16 -4.36 -6.85 -7.19
CA LEU A 16 -5.34 -7.76 -6.61
C LEU A 16 -5.66 -8.92 -7.54
N GLU A 17 -5.84 -8.64 -8.83
CA GLU A 17 -6.12 -9.69 -9.80
C GLU A 17 -5.00 -10.73 -9.82
N GLY A 18 -3.75 -10.26 -9.91
CA GLY A 18 -2.60 -11.18 -9.94
C GLY A 18 -2.46 -11.95 -8.63
N TYR A 19 -2.59 -11.26 -7.50
CA TYR A 19 -2.46 -11.89 -6.19
C TYR A 19 -3.54 -12.93 -5.94
N LEU A 20 -4.79 -12.58 -6.24
CA LEU A 20 -5.92 -13.48 -6.00
C LEU A 20 -5.96 -14.63 -7.00
N ASP A 21 -5.49 -14.43 -8.23
CA ASP A 21 -5.35 -15.52 -9.19
C ASP A 21 -4.33 -16.54 -8.70
N ALA A 22 -3.26 -16.06 -8.07
CA ALA A 22 -2.19 -16.95 -7.58
C ALA A 22 -2.57 -17.67 -6.29
N CYS A 23 -3.24 -17.01 -5.34
CA CYS A 23 -3.47 -17.57 -4.01
C CYS A 23 -4.84 -17.31 -3.40
N GLY A 24 -5.78 -16.71 -4.15
CA GLY A 24 -7.11 -16.42 -3.63
C GLY A 24 -7.86 -17.67 -3.19
N HIS A 25 -7.62 -18.80 -3.87
CA HIS A 25 -8.26 -20.07 -3.53
C HIS A 25 -7.83 -20.60 -2.16
N ALA A 26 -6.70 -20.12 -1.63
CA ALA A 26 -6.19 -20.51 -0.32
C ALA A 26 -6.65 -19.56 0.79
N LEU A 27 -7.30 -18.46 0.45
CA LEU A 27 -7.70 -17.43 1.41
C LEU A 27 -9.20 -17.48 1.67
N THR A 28 -9.58 -17.22 2.92
CA THR A 28 -10.99 -17.05 3.28
C THR A 28 -11.48 -15.66 2.89
N GLU A 29 -12.80 -15.47 2.88
CA GLU A 29 -13.40 -14.17 2.66
C GLU A 29 -12.87 -13.11 3.63
N ASN A 30 -12.72 -13.47 4.91
CA ASN A 30 -12.23 -12.56 5.93
C ASN A 30 -10.79 -12.15 5.65
N GLU A 31 -9.95 -13.10 5.23
CA GLU A 31 -8.56 -12.81 4.90
C GLU A 31 -8.46 -11.87 3.70
N ILE A 32 -9.28 -12.11 2.68
CA ILE A 32 -9.31 -11.24 1.49
C ILE A 32 -9.81 -9.84 1.85
N SER A 33 -10.83 -9.75 2.70
CA SER A 33 -11.44 -8.46 3.04
C SER A 33 -10.50 -7.50 3.75
N VAL A 34 -9.42 -7.99 4.38
CA VAL A 34 -8.47 -7.13 5.07
C VAL A 34 -7.24 -6.76 4.23
N LEU A 35 -7.18 -7.19 2.95
CA LEU A 35 -6.05 -6.85 2.09
C LEU A 35 -5.81 -5.34 1.95
N PRO A 36 -6.85 -4.50 1.74
CA PRO A 36 -6.61 -3.06 1.67
C PRO A 36 -6.04 -2.49 2.97
N LEU A 37 -6.49 -2.98 4.11
CA LEU A 37 -5.95 -2.55 5.40
C LEU A 37 -4.49 -2.95 5.54
N GLY A 38 -4.14 -4.17 5.10
CA GLY A 38 -2.75 -4.62 5.10
C GLY A 38 -1.87 -3.74 4.24
N ALA A 39 -2.34 -3.34 3.06
CA ALA A 39 -1.59 -2.45 2.18
C ALA A 39 -1.36 -1.09 2.85
N LYS A 40 -2.37 -0.54 3.51
CA LYS A 40 -2.25 0.73 4.22
C LYS A 40 -1.25 0.63 5.37
N ILE A 41 -1.32 -0.44 6.15
CA ILE A 41 -0.42 -0.65 7.30
C ILE A 41 1.03 -0.76 6.82
N ILE A 42 1.28 -1.53 5.77
CA ILE A 42 2.63 -1.69 5.21
C ILE A 42 3.17 -0.34 4.70
N THR A 43 2.32 0.45 4.06
CA THR A 43 2.70 1.76 3.56
C THR A 43 3.12 2.68 4.70
N ILE A 44 2.36 2.70 5.79
CA ILE A 44 2.69 3.52 6.97
C ILE A 44 3.97 3.00 7.62
N GLU A 45 4.10 1.68 7.77
CA GLU A 45 5.30 1.08 8.35
C GLU A 45 6.55 1.46 7.58
N LEU A 46 6.50 1.38 6.26
CA LEU A 46 7.65 1.76 5.43
C LEU A 46 7.99 3.24 5.59
N GLY A 47 6.96 4.10 5.67
CA GLY A 47 7.17 5.52 5.93
C GLY A 47 7.88 5.75 7.25
N MET A 48 7.49 5.02 8.29
CA MET A 48 8.13 5.14 9.60
C MET A 48 9.57 4.63 9.59
N ARG A 49 9.87 3.60 8.80
CA ARG A 49 11.24 3.10 8.65
C ARG A 49 12.13 4.14 7.98
N PHE A 50 11.63 4.84 6.97
CA PHE A 50 12.39 5.91 6.33
C PHE A 50 12.64 7.05 7.32
N LEU A 51 11.64 7.41 8.12
CA LEU A 51 11.81 8.47 9.12
C LEU A 51 12.83 8.06 10.19
N LYS A 52 12.74 6.82 10.68
CA LYS A 52 13.70 6.32 11.65
C LYS A 52 15.12 6.40 11.11
N ASP A 53 15.32 5.96 9.87
CA ASP A 53 16.66 5.99 9.27
C ASP A 53 17.16 7.41 9.11
N TYR A 54 16.29 8.35 8.72
CA TYR A 54 16.65 9.75 8.63
C TYR A 54 17.12 10.29 9.99
N LEU A 55 16.40 9.98 11.06
CA LEU A 55 16.74 10.43 12.41
C LEU A 55 18.04 9.78 12.93
N ASP A 56 18.32 8.55 12.47
CA ASP A 56 19.53 7.81 12.84
C ASP A 56 20.77 8.21 12.00
N GLY A 57 20.62 9.08 11.02
CA GLY A 57 21.72 9.54 10.19
C GLY A 57 21.87 8.85 8.86
N ASP A 58 20.78 8.29 8.33
CA ASP A 58 20.72 7.70 6.98
C ASP A 58 21.67 6.50 6.82
N VAL A 59 21.63 5.59 7.79
CA VAL A 59 22.59 4.46 7.82
C VAL A 59 22.10 3.20 7.13
N TYR A 60 20.78 3.02 6.99
CA TYR A 60 20.20 1.78 6.46
C TYR A 60 19.88 1.86 4.97
N PHE A 61 19.15 2.89 4.55
CA PHE A 61 18.77 3.06 3.15
C PHE A 61 19.78 3.94 2.43
N LYS A 62 20.10 3.55 1.18
CA LYS A 62 21.00 4.37 0.37
C LYS A 62 20.31 5.67 -0.03
N ILE A 63 21.00 6.79 0.13
CA ILE A 63 20.48 8.10 -0.25
C ILE A 63 21.45 8.80 -1.20
N ASP A 64 20.87 9.67 -2.04
CA ASP A 64 21.65 10.50 -2.97
C ASP A 64 21.68 11.97 -2.56
N ARG A 65 20.86 12.37 -1.58
CA ARG A 65 20.80 13.74 -1.07
C ARG A 65 20.36 13.71 0.40
N PRO A 66 20.73 14.75 1.18
CA PRO A 66 20.56 14.72 2.65
C PRO A 66 19.15 14.48 3.19
N THR A 67 18.09 14.93 2.49
CA THR A 67 16.72 14.80 2.98
C THR A 67 15.93 13.73 2.25
N GLN A 68 16.59 12.83 1.51
CA GLN A 68 15.89 11.86 0.68
C GLN A 68 15.00 10.91 1.51
N ASN A 69 15.50 10.42 2.64
CA ASN A 69 14.70 9.54 3.49
C ASN A 69 13.49 10.25 4.10
N LEU A 70 13.63 11.53 4.42
CA LEU A 70 12.49 12.32 4.90
C LEU A 70 11.44 12.47 3.81
N ASP A 71 11.87 12.72 2.58
CA ASP A 71 10.95 12.80 1.44
C ASP A 71 10.27 11.48 1.15
N ARG A 72 11.01 10.37 1.29
CA ARG A 72 10.43 9.03 1.16
C ARG A 72 9.36 8.79 2.21
N CYS A 73 9.60 9.20 3.46
CA CYS A 73 8.62 9.11 4.52
C CYS A 73 7.36 9.91 4.16
N ARG A 74 7.53 11.15 3.73
CA ARG A 74 6.40 12.00 3.35
C ARG A 74 5.59 11.39 2.21
N ALA A 75 6.27 10.80 1.21
CA ALA A 75 5.60 10.16 0.08
C ALA A 75 4.76 8.97 0.55
N GLN A 76 5.29 8.13 1.44
CA GLN A 76 4.56 6.98 1.95
C GLN A 76 3.34 7.41 2.78
N LEU A 77 3.49 8.43 3.62
CA LEU A 77 2.37 8.93 4.42
C LEU A 77 1.31 9.59 3.54
N ARG A 78 1.74 10.28 2.49
CA ARG A 78 0.80 10.86 1.52
C ARG A 78 0.02 9.76 0.81
N LEU A 79 0.70 8.69 0.42
CA LEU A 79 0.05 7.55 -0.22
C LEU A 79 -0.97 6.89 0.72
N ALA A 80 -0.61 6.72 2.00
CA ALA A 80 -1.54 6.17 2.99
C ALA A 80 -2.77 7.07 3.17
N ALA A 81 -2.58 8.39 3.17
CA ALA A 81 -3.69 9.34 3.26
C ALA A 81 -4.60 9.24 2.05
N ASP A 82 -4.03 9.06 0.85
CA ASP A 82 -4.82 8.90 -0.36
C ASP A 82 -5.57 7.58 -0.37
N MET A 83 -4.97 6.50 0.16
CA MET A 83 -5.67 5.23 0.35
C MET A 83 -6.90 5.42 1.24
N GLU A 84 -6.76 6.20 2.30
CA GLU A 84 -7.88 6.49 3.20
C GLU A 84 -8.98 7.28 2.48
N ALA A 85 -8.60 8.28 1.68
CA ALA A 85 -9.55 9.07 0.92
C ALA A 85 -10.27 8.25 -0.13
N GLN A 86 -9.60 7.25 -0.72
CA GLN A 86 -10.18 6.39 -1.75
C GLN A 86 -10.62 5.03 -1.22
N TRP A 87 -10.78 4.90 0.10
CA TRP A 87 -11.13 3.63 0.74
C TRP A 87 -12.38 2.97 0.16
N PRO A 88 -13.49 3.69 -0.07
CA PRO A 88 -14.67 3.05 -0.66
C PRO A 88 -14.39 2.44 -2.03
N GLN A 89 -13.59 3.11 -2.85
CA GLN A 89 -13.23 2.60 -4.18
C GLN A 89 -12.34 1.36 -4.08
N MET A 90 -11.41 1.35 -3.13
CA MET A 90 -10.57 0.18 -2.88
C MET A 90 -11.43 -1.02 -2.47
N GLN A 91 -12.41 -0.81 -1.62
CA GLN A 91 -13.32 -1.87 -1.18
C GLN A 91 -14.16 -2.40 -2.34
N GLN A 92 -14.67 -1.50 -3.19
CA GLN A 92 -15.45 -1.92 -4.34
C GLN A 92 -14.62 -2.75 -5.32
N ILE A 93 -13.40 -2.34 -5.59
CA ILE A 93 -12.51 -3.08 -6.49
C ILE A 93 -12.21 -4.46 -5.89
N LEU A 94 -11.97 -4.51 -4.59
CA LEU A 94 -11.73 -5.77 -3.90
C LEU A 94 -12.92 -6.72 -4.05
N LEU A 95 -14.12 -6.23 -3.80
CA LEU A 95 -15.33 -7.06 -3.89
C LEU A 95 -15.53 -7.61 -5.30
N LYS A 96 -15.34 -6.78 -6.32
CA LYS A 96 -15.47 -7.22 -7.71
C LYS A 96 -14.40 -8.23 -8.10
N THR A 97 -13.16 -7.97 -7.70
CA THR A 97 -12.03 -8.82 -8.07
C THR A 97 -12.08 -10.15 -7.34
N ALA A 98 -12.51 -10.16 -6.08
CA ALA A 98 -12.54 -11.36 -5.26
C ALA A 98 -13.81 -12.19 -5.47
N GLY A 99 -14.84 -11.65 -6.12
CA GLY A 99 -16.15 -12.28 -6.20
C GLY A 99 -16.16 -13.69 -6.76
N SER A 100 -15.33 -14.00 -7.74
CA SER A 100 -15.22 -15.33 -8.33
C SER A 100 -13.97 -16.09 -7.89
N ARG A 101 -13.12 -15.47 -7.12
CA ARG A 101 -11.83 -16.04 -6.69
C ARG A 101 -11.80 -16.36 -5.22
N CYS A 102 -12.81 -15.91 -4.50
CA CYS A 102 -12.87 -16.08 -3.05
C CYS A 102 -13.16 -17.53 -2.69
N ARG A 103 -12.45 -18.02 -1.67
CA ARG A 103 -12.73 -19.33 -1.11
C ARG A 103 -13.91 -19.22 -0.15
N THR A 104 -14.93 -19.96 -0.43
CA THR A 104 -16.12 -19.99 0.41
C THR A 104 -16.16 -21.25 1.25
#